data_be3424ad36b35b93bdc27be752c6ba2e
#
_entry.id   be3424ad36b35b93bdc27be752c6ba2e
#
_cell.length_a   1.000
_cell.length_b   1.000
_cell.length_c   1.000
_cell.angle_alpha   90.00
_cell.angle_beta   90.00
_cell.angle_gamma   90.00
#
_symmetry.space_group_name_H-M   'P 1'
#
loop_
_entity.id
_entity.type
_entity.pdbx_description
1 polymer ?
#
loop_
_entity_poly.entity_id
_entity_poly.type
_entity_poly.pdbx_seq_one_letter_code
_entity_poly.pdbx_strand_id
1 'polypeptide(L)'
;MEGRKESEASRKRSQRVGVPALFVLGAALALALVSASSGSTGSKQTTAAKPSAIISTGKGYGEVYAAKRSTLAHTLFKATLLPKNPTARNIALAGLGRADRKVNLDLALKCWKNNGCDTGTGGKLKVAYLEQFGENVYRQMSKMEFILQALTYPEVGKIIYSSAHVDFNKAFADWKAAIAQHVDLIVTYPDFGDAMIPVMKQATDAGIPVATYAWGYVTGPGTNYLTVVGEDTCVTGKTYAYVMNNQVKSGNIAFLGGFPGNPLSEGWQKCEAPALNPNIHVVAKEPTNWDPSKVQQVVAGILAKYPDIKGWSYEYGLGMGQGGYAAYKAAGKPFNTVLTLRTDDVGMGCLFDKLKNPKLQMYYTSSFNSHIRVAFTAAMMKLKGAKIPPTIVFPIEMQNQRVRDSCVKGYPQEASGTSLIPLSLLHKMYP
;
A
#
# COMPACT_ATOMS: atom_id res chain seq x y z
N MET A 1 -64.70 -11.23 14.18
CA MET A 1 -64.89 -10.40 15.35
C MET A 1 -63.68 -9.48 15.35
N GLU A 2 -63.84 -8.33 14.77
CA GLU A 2 -64.12 -7.02 15.38
C GLU A 2 -62.93 -6.56 16.21
N GLY A 3 -62.33 -5.40 16.04
CA GLY A 3 -62.65 -4.19 15.30
C GLY A 3 -61.57 -3.19 15.60
N ARG A 4 -61.21 -2.42 14.60
CA ARG A 4 -61.50 -0.99 14.42
C ARG A 4 -61.09 -0.11 15.63
N LYS A 5 -60.42 1.02 15.50
CA LYS A 5 -60.41 2.19 14.61
C LYS A 5 -59.34 3.17 15.15
N GLU A 6 -58.66 3.87 14.29
CA GLU A 6 -58.76 5.31 13.94
C GLU A 6 -58.60 6.25 15.15
N SER A 7 -57.83 7.34 15.14
CA SER A 7 -57.85 8.50 14.22
C SER A 7 -56.77 9.48 14.64
N GLU A 8 -56.12 10.09 13.69
CA GLU A 8 -56.19 11.52 13.27
C GLU A 8 -55.62 12.57 14.23
N ALA A 9 -54.55 13.15 13.76
CA ALA A 9 -54.41 14.51 13.21
C ALA A 9 -54.44 15.66 14.22
N SER A 10 -53.46 16.52 14.18
CA SER A 10 -53.65 17.96 14.02
C SER A 10 -52.40 18.80 14.32
N ARG A 11 -51.96 19.49 13.33
CA ARG A 11 -51.76 20.94 13.09
C ARG A 11 -50.46 21.58 13.58
N LYS A 12 -49.76 21.95 12.53
CA LYS A 12 -49.08 23.25 12.22
C LYS A 12 -49.12 24.31 13.32
N ARG A 13 -47.94 24.80 13.65
CA ARG A 13 -47.74 26.28 13.82
C ARG A 13 -46.38 26.68 13.32
N SER A 14 -46.41 27.50 12.28
CA SER A 14 -45.34 28.31 11.78
C SER A 14 -45.10 29.50 12.75
N GLN A 15 -43.87 29.80 13.07
CA GLN A 15 -43.52 31.18 13.46
C GLN A 15 -42.27 31.60 12.65
N ARG A 16 -42.53 32.56 11.77
CA ARG A 16 -41.56 33.46 11.19
C ARG A 16 -41.28 34.62 12.18
N VAL A 17 -40.05 34.92 12.43
CA VAL A 17 -39.53 36.25 12.85
C VAL A 17 -38.04 36.12 12.56
N GLY A 18 -37.35 36.90 11.77
CA GLY A 18 -37.41 38.31 11.47
C GLY A 18 -35.95 38.69 11.33
N VAL A 19 -35.52 39.06 10.10
CA VAL A 19 -34.18 39.61 9.82
C VAL A 19 -34.15 41.06 10.27
N PRO A 20 -33.05 41.57 10.77
CA PRO A 20 -32.67 42.95 10.43
C PRO A 20 -31.35 43.00 9.68
N ALA A 21 -31.42 43.75 8.59
CA ALA A 21 -30.34 44.18 7.79
C ALA A 21 -29.66 45.45 8.36
N LEU A 22 -28.51 45.72 7.80
CA LEU A 22 -27.71 46.95 7.76
C LEU A 22 -26.78 47.27 8.94
N PHE A 23 -25.50 47.29 8.66
CA PHE A 23 -24.79 48.57 8.59
C PHE A 23 -23.53 48.41 7.68
N VAL A 24 -23.55 49.17 6.60
CA VAL A 24 -22.42 49.49 5.73
C VAL A 24 -21.66 50.62 6.42
N LEU A 25 -20.36 50.48 6.60
CA LEU A 25 -19.46 51.60 6.75
C LEU A 25 -18.21 51.36 5.91
N GLY A 26 -18.12 52.12 4.84
CA GLY A 26 -16.95 52.23 4.02
C GLY A 26 -15.86 53.07 4.70
N ALA A 27 -14.63 52.69 4.46
CA ALA A 27 -13.49 53.59 4.58
C ALA A 27 -12.59 53.35 3.39
N ALA A 28 -12.47 54.37 2.63
CA ALA A 28 -11.66 54.47 1.42
C ALA A 28 -10.23 54.91 1.76
N LEU A 29 -9.34 54.59 0.82
CA LEU A 29 -8.09 55.24 0.44
C LEU A 29 -6.85 55.09 1.35
N ALA A 30 -5.84 54.44 0.74
CA ALA A 30 -4.60 55.13 0.41
C ALA A 30 -3.84 54.31 -0.66
N LEU A 31 -3.81 54.78 -1.88
CA LEU A 31 -2.84 54.37 -2.90
C LEU A 31 -1.45 54.92 -2.51
N ALA A 32 -0.52 54.02 -2.23
CA ALA A 32 0.90 54.35 -2.29
C ALA A 32 1.51 53.61 -3.46
N LEU A 33 1.73 54.37 -4.55
CA LEU A 33 2.58 53.97 -5.65
C LEU A 33 4.03 53.89 -5.16
N VAL A 34 4.51 52.65 -4.97
CA VAL A 34 5.94 52.39 -4.88
C VAL A 34 6.36 51.73 -6.19
N SER A 35 7.05 52.50 -6.98
CA SER A 35 7.78 52.02 -8.16
C SER A 35 8.88 51.07 -7.67
N ALA A 36 8.71 49.80 -7.83
CA ALA A 36 9.76 48.82 -7.62
C ALA A 36 10.30 48.38 -8.97
N SER A 37 11.55 48.68 -9.19
CA SER A 37 12.42 48.26 -10.27
C SER A 37 12.28 46.75 -10.54
N SER A 38 12.06 46.41 -11.80
CA SER A 38 12.12 45.06 -12.32
C SER A 38 13.52 44.48 -12.18
N GLY A 39 13.77 43.81 -11.07
CA GLY A 39 14.82 42.83 -10.92
C GLY A 39 14.28 41.47 -11.38
N SER A 40 14.59 41.08 -12.60
CA SER A 40 14.40 39.73 -13.12
C SER A 40 15.28 38.76 -12.34
N THR A 41 14.79 38.29 -11.23
CA THR A 41 15.32 37.05 -10.63
C THR A 41 14.67 35.90 -11.37
N GLY A 42 15.39 35.39 -12.37
CA GLY A 42 15.03 34.14 -13.00
C GLY A 42 14.86 33.06 -11.92
N SER A 43 13.62 32.66 -11.68
CA SER A 43 13.34 31.42 -10.96
C SER A 43 14.00 30.32 -11.77
N LYS A 44 15.14 29.82 -11.29
CA LYS A 44 15.66 28.54 -11.76
C LYS A 44 14.53 27.53 -11.53
N GLN A 45 13.76 27.26 -12.59
CA GLN A 45 12.98 26.03 -12.67
C GLN A 45 13.96 24.92 -12.32
N THR A 46 13.84 24.38 -11.12
CA THR A 46 14.45 23.11 -10.76
C THR A 46 13.82 22.11 -11.71
N THR A 47 14.52 21.83 -12.80
CA THR A 47 14.20 20.72 -13.69
C THR A 47 14.13 19.50 -12.78
N ALA A 48 12.90 18.99 -12.61
CA ALA A 48 12.68 17.75 -11.92
C ALA A 48 13.63 16.72 -12.53
N ALA A 49 14.51 16.14 -11.71
CA ALA A 49 15.49 15.16 -12.16
C ALA A 49 14.78 14.15 -13.04
N LYS A 50 15.23 13.98 -14.27
CA LYS A 50 14.69 13.01 -15.22
C LYS A 50 14.59 11.66 -14.50
N PRO A 51 13.41 11.02 -14.46
CA PRO A 51 13.22 9.73 -13.79
C PRO A 51 13.90 8.55 -14.51
N SER A 52 14.91 8.81 -15.31
CA SER A 52 15.65 7.80 -16.11
C SER A 52 16.26 6.67 -15.28
N ALA A 53 16.37 6.84 -13.95
CA ALA A 53 16.80 5.79 -13.02
C ALA A 53 15.64 4.95 -12.47
N ILE A 54 14.39 5.22 -12.86
CA ILE A 54 13.19 4.64 -12.23
C ILE A 54 12.69 3.42 -13.02
N ILE A 55 12.94 3.36 -14.33
CA ILE A 55 12.53 2.23 -15.16
C ILE A 55 13.72 1.30 -15.38
N SER A 56 13.67 0.13 -14.76
CA SER A 56 14.64 -0.94 -14.99
C SER A 56 14.20 -1.83 -16.15
N THR A 57 15.13 -2.09 -17.05
CA THR A 57 15.00 -3.15 -18.07
C THR A 57 15.63 -4.45 -17.60
N GLY A 58 16.04 -4.51 -16.32
CA GLY A 58 16.66 -5.70 -15.73
C GLY A 58 15.76 -6.92 -15.76
N LYS A 59 16.33 -8.06 -15.39
CA LYS A 59 15.59 -9.31 -15.23
C LYS A 59 14.52 -9.15 -14.15
N GLY A 60 13.33 -9.69 -14.35
CA GLY A 60 12.23 -9.59 -13.41
C GLY A 60 12.53 -10.27 -12.08
N TYR A 61 11.73 -9.97 -11.08
CA TYR A 61 11.90 -10.50 -9.71
C TYR A 61 11.91 -12.04 -9.65
N GLY A 62 11.32 -12.75 -10.63
CA GLY A 62 11.32 -14.21 -10.72
C GLY A 62 12.69 -14.88 -10.72
N GLU A 63 13.74 -14.22 -11.24
CA GLU A 63 15.11 -14.76 -11.21
C GLU A 63 15.73 -14.77 -9.82
N VAL A 64 15.20 -13.97 -8.93
CA VAL A 64 15.72 -13.82 -7.57
C VAL A 64 15.45 -15.07 -6.74
N TYR A 65 14.42 -15.83 -7.05
CA TYR A 65 14.09 -17.08 -6.36
C TYR A 65 15.03 -18.23 -6.68
N ALA A 66 15.79 -18.13 -7.77
CA ALA A 66 16.85 -19.09 -8.10
C ALA A 66 18.13 -18.85 -7.30
N ALA A 67 18.30 -17.68 -6.68
CA ALA A 67 19.46 -17.33 -5.89
C ALA A 67 19.35 -17.88 -4.46
N LYS A 68 20.48 -18.23 -3.85
CA LYS A 68 20.53 -18.58 -2.42
C LYS A 68 20.00 -17.41 -1.59
N ARG A 69 19.21 -17.67 -0.54
CA ARG A 69 18.56 -16.64 0.29
C ARG A 69 19.49 -15.59 0.88
N SER A 70 20.73 -15.94 1.22
CA SER A 70 21.77 -14.99 1.65
C SER A 70 22.12 -13.95 0.57
N THR A 71 21.93 -14.30 -0.69
CA THR A 71 22.10 -13.42 -1.85
C THR A 71 20.83 -12.61 -2.12
N LEU A 72 19.67 -13.08 -1.63
CA LEU A 72 18.36 -12.46 -1.83
C LEU A 72 18.28 -11.04 -1.24
N ALA A 73 18.77 -10.82 -0.05
CA ALA A 73 18.82 -9.48 0.56
C ALA A 73 19.66 -8.52 -0.27
N HIS A 74 20.66 -9.01 -1.01
CA HIS A 74 21.50 -8.20 -1.88
C HIS A 74 21.01 -8.09 -3.33
N THR A 75 20.25 -9.07 -3.81
CA THR A 75 19.79 -9.14 -5.22
C THR A 75 18.35 -8.69 -5.42
N LEU A 76 17.43 -8.98 -4.51
CA LEU A 76 16.08 -8.41 -4.50
C LEU A 76 16.14 -6.91 -4.30
N PHE A 77 17.04 -6.50 -3.43
CA PHE A 77 17.32 -5.13 -3.14
C PHE A 77 18.73 -4.84 -3.64
N LYS A 78 18.88 -4.66 -4.96
CA LYS A 78 20.10 -4.04 -5.51
C LYS A 78 20.47 -2.89 -4.57
N ALA A 79 21.73 -2.59 -4.41
CA ALA A 79 22.17 -1.53 -3.51
C ALA A 79 21.44 -0.19 -3.75
N THR A 80 20.93 0.01 -4.96
CA THR A 80 20.11 1.15 -5.38
C THR A 80 18.67 1.11 -4.85
N LEU A 81 18.17 -0.05 -4.44
CA LEU A 81 16.81 -0.24 -3.90
C LEU A 81 16.77 -0.36 -2.37
N LEU A 82 17.91 -0.23 -1.71
CA LEU A 82 17.96 -0.11 -0.26
C LEU A 82 17.83 1.36 0.18
N PRO A 83 17.32 1.62 1.39
CA PRO A 83 17.24 2.98 1.92
C PRO A 83 18.57 3.74 1.80
N LYS A 84 18.51 5.01 1.41
CA LYS A 84 19.70 5.86 1.26
C LYS A 84 20.29 6.26 2.61
N ASN A 85 19.44 6.45 3.62
CA ASN A 85 19.90 6.74 4.99
C ASN A 85 20.65 5.52 5.57
N PRO A 86 21.90 5.67 6.05
CA PRO A 86 22.72 4.54 6.52
C PRO A 86 22.08 3.74 7.65
N THR A 87 21.47 4.42 8.63
CA THR A 87 20.80 3.75 9.75
C THR A 87 19.59 2.95 9.27
N ALA A 88 18.74 3.57 8.43
CA ALA A 88 17.60 2.89 7.81
C ALA A 88 18.03 1.69 6.96
N ARG A 89 19.13 1.84 6.20
CA ARG A 89 19.72 0.76 5.40
C ARG A 89 20.19 -0.41 6.25
N ASN A 90 20.86 -0.13 7.36
CA ASN A 90 21.34 -1.18 8.28
C ASN A 90 20.15 -1.92 8.92
N ILE A 91 19.08 -1.22 9.30
CA ILE A 91 17.85 -1.84 9.82
C ILE A 91 17.19 -2.72 8.74
N ALA A 92 17.11 -2.22 7.50
CA ALA A 92 16.56 -2.98 6.38
C ALA A 92 17.36 -4.28 6.13
N LEU A 93 18.69 -4.19 6.05
CA LEU A 93 19.56 -5.36 5.88
C LEU A 93 19.45 -6.33 7.05
N ALA A 94 19.40 -5.84 8.29
CA ALA A 94 19.22 -6.68 9.47
C ALA A 94 17.86 -7.41 9.48
N GLY A 95 16.79 -6.73 9.04
CA GLY A 95 15.46 -7.33 8.95
C GLY A 95 15.37 -8.39 7.86
N LEU A 96 15.79 -8.05 6.65
CA LEU A 96 15.72 -8.93 5.49
C LEU A 96 16.67 -10.12 5.60
N GLY A 97 17.89 -9.91 6.11
CA GLY A 97 18.88 -10.98 6.30
C GLY A 97 18.46 -12.06 7.30
N ARG A 98 17.48 -11.79 8.16
CA ARG A 98 16.91 -12.81 9.03
C ARG A 98 16.06 -13.85 8.30
N ALA A 99 15.65 -13.59 7.07
CA ALA A 99 14.93 -14.57 6.27
C ALA A 99 15.72 -15.86 6.02
N ASP A 100 17.05 -15.81 6.13
CA ASP A 100 17.93 -16.98 6.00
C ASP A 100 18.01 -17.85 7.27
N ARG A 101 17.47 -17.36 8.39
CA ARG A 101 17.49 -18.12 9.64
C ARG A 101 16.52 -19.28 9.57
N LYS A 102 16.97 -20.44 10.05
CA LYS A 102 16.10 -21.60 10.19
C LYS A 102 15.05 -21.34 11.27
N VAL A 103 13.79 -21.56 10.92
CA VAL A 103 12.65 -21.51 11.83
C VAL A 103 11.80 -22.77 11.66
N ASN A 104 11.01 -23.09 12.66
CA ASN A 104 10.05 -24.19 12.56
C ASN A 104 8.87 -23.77 11.66
N LEU A 105 8.84 -24.31 10.43
CA LEU A 105 7.81 -23.96 9.42
C LEU A 105 6.42 -24.50 9.78
N ASP A 106 6.33 -25.64 10.49
CA ASP A 106 5.03 -26.17 10.92
C ASP A 106 4.45 -25.31 12.04
N LEU A 107 5.29 -24.82 12.95
CA LEU A 107 4.87 -23.83 13.94
C LEU A 107 4.44 -22.53 13.27
N ALA A 108 5.19 -22.04 12.26
CA ALA A 108 4.80 -20.86 11.51
C ALA A 108 3.41 -21.01 10.87
N LEU A 109 3.15 -22.14 10.24
CA LEU A 109 1.84 -22.46 9.65
C LEU A 109 0.73 -22.55 10.70
N LYS A 110 1.02 -23.18 11.87
CA LYS A 110 0.09 -23.22 13.00
C LYS A 110 -0.25 -21.82 13.50
N CYS A 111 0.77 -20.97 13.70
CA CYS A 111 0.56 -19.58 14.11
C CYS A 111 -0.27 -18.79 13.10
N TRP A 112 -0.02 -19.02 11.81
CA TRP A 112 -0.76 -18.35 10.72
C TRP A 112 -2.24 -18.77 10.70
N LYS A 113 -2.53 -20.07 10.85
CA LYS A 113 -3.91 -20.59 10.88
C LYS A 113 -4.70 -20.14 12.12
N ASN A 114 -4.03 -20.02 13.26
CA ASN A 114 -4.67 -19.74 14.56
C ASN A 114 -4.61 -18.25 14.96
N ASN A 115 -4.23 -17.35 14.05
CA ASN A 115 -4.11 -15.93 14.34
C ASN A 115 -3.16 -15.62 15.51
N GLY A 116 -2.08 -16.36 15.62
CA GLY A 116 -1.08 -16.23 16.67
C GLY A 116 -0.77 -17.56 17.35
N CYS A 117 0.21 -17.54 18.23
CA CYS A 117 0.65 -18.72 18.97
C CYS A 117 1.65 -18.37 20.06
N ASP A 118 1.84 -19.31 20.98
CA ASP A 118 3.04 -19.38 21.80
C ASP A 118 4.16 -20.04 20.99
N THR A 119 5.36 -19.43 21.01
CA THR A 119 6.48 -19.87 20.17
C THR A 119 7.22 -21.09 20.72
N GLY A 120 7.05 -21.37 22.00
CA GLY A 120 7.76 -22.46 22.70
C GLY A 120 9.26 -22.16 22.94
N THR A 121 9.73 -20.96 22.66
CA THR A 121 11.14 -20.56 22.83
C THR A 121 11.54 -20.32 24.29
N GLY A 122 10.57 -20.15 25.20
CA GLY A 122 10.81 -19.64 26.55
C GLY A 122 11.04 -18.12 26.62
N GLY A 123 11.01 -17.43 25.48
CA GLY A 123 11.05 -15.97 25.39
C GLY A 123 9.84 -15.34 26.09
N LYS A 124 9.99 -14.07 26.50
CA LYS A 124 8.96 -13.37 27.28
C LYS A 124 8.25 -12.28 26.50
N LEU A 125 8.79 -11.89 25.35
CA LEU A 125 8.19 -10.82 24.55
C LEU A 125 6.90 -11.29 23.87
N LYS A 126 5.86 -10.46 24.00
CA LYS A 126 4.58 -10.58 23.27
C LYS A 126 4.60 -9.59 22.12
N VAL A 127 4.48 -10.06 20.90
CA VAL A 127 4.55 -9.24 19.70
C VAL A 127 3.23 -9.27 18.95
N ALA A 128 2.72 -8.11 18.51
CA ALA A 128 1.43 -8.02 17.86
C ALA A 128 1.54 -7.49 16.43
N TYR A 129 0.77 -8.12 15.52
CA TYR A 129 0.45 -7.56 14.22
C TYR A 129 -1.05 -7.26 14.17
N LEU A 130 -1.39 -5.99 14.07
CA LEU A 130 -2.76 -5.51 14.04
C LEU A 130 -3.11 -5.07 12.62
N GLU A 131 -3.88 -5.90 11.94
CA GLU A 131 -4.32 -5.71 10.56
C GLU A 131 -5.67 -5.03 10.52
N GLN A 132 -5.88 -4.09 9.58
CA GLN A 132 -7.10 -3.29 9.53
C GLN A 132 -8.03 -3.64 8.38
N PHE A 133 -7.48 -4.06 7.22
CA PHE A 133 -8.29 -4.35 6.02
C PHE A 133 -8.94 -5.73 6.07
N GLY A 134 -8.16 -6.78 6.25
CA GLY A 134 -8.69 -8.15 6.21
C GLY A 134 -7.70 -9.18 5.69
N GLU A 135 -8.22 -10.20 5.01
CA GLU A 135 -7.49 -11.43 4.71
C GLU A 135 -7.29 -11.64 3.19
N ASN A 136 -7.12 -10.56 2.40
CA ASN A 136 -6.70 -10.77 1.01
C ASN A 136 -5.29 -11.38 0.96
N VAL A 137 -4.91 -11.89 -0.20
CA VAL A 137 -3.64 -12.63 -0.36
C VAL A 137 -2.43 -11.80 0.09
N TYR A 138 -2.36 -10.51 -0.25
CA TYR A 138 -1.29 -9.62 0.20
C TYR A 138 -1.18 -9.60 1.74
N ARG A 139 -2.32 -9.52 2.44
CA ARG A 139 -2.38 -9.48 3.91
C ARG A 139 -2.02 -10.83 4.53
N GLN A 140 -2.47 -11.92 3.92
CA GLN A 140 -2.10 -13.28 4.33
C GLN A 140 -0.60 -13.53 4.19
N MET A 141 0.00 -13.05 3.09
CA MET A 141 1.45 -13.10 2.89
C MET A 141 2.18 -12.26 3.94
N SER A 142 1.73 -11.02 4.18
CA SER A 142 2.31 -10.15 5.21
C SER A 142 2.22 -10.74 6.61
N LYS A 143 1.11 -11.39 6.95
CA LYS A 143 0.93 -12.13 8.21
C LYS A 143 1.98 -13.23 8.37
N MET A 144 2.23 -14.01 7.31
CA MET A 144 3.24 -15.05 7.34
C MET A 144 4.67 -14.46 7.43
N GLU A 145 4.96 -13.38 6.70
CA GLU A 145 6.24 -12.68 6.80
C GLU A 145 6.51 -12.16 8.21
N PHE A 146 5.48 -11.61 8.88
CA PHE A 146 5.56 -11.20 10.28
C PHE A 146 5.87 -12.38 11.22
N ILE A 147 5.13 -13.48 11.08
CA ILE A 147 5.30 -14.68 11.91
C ILE A 147 6.70 -15.26 11.73
N LEU A 148 7.14 -15.45 10.49
CA LEU A 148 8.47 -15.95 10.18
C LEU A 148 9.57 -15.04 10.78
N GLN A 149 9.40 -13.72 10.70
CA GLN A 149 10.34 -12.79 11.30
C GLN A 149 10.36 -12.92 12.82
N ALA A 150 9.20 -12.95 13.46
CA ALA A 150 9.09 -13.11 14.91
C ALA A 150 9.77 -14.38 15.41
N LEU A 151 9.58 -15.51 14.72
CA LEU A 151 10.20 -16.79 15.05
C LEU A 151 11.73 -16.82 14.90
N THR A 152 12.33 -15.81 14.26
CA THR A 152 13.80 -15.68 14.23
C THR A 152 14.39 -15.08 15.51
N TYR A 153 13.56 -14.60 16.43
CA TYR A 153 13.96 -13.97 17.68
C TYR A 153 13.62 -14.86 18.86
N PRO A 154 14.61 -15.49 19.53
CA PRO A 154 14.34 -16.37 20.66
C PRO A 154 13.69 -15.66 21.85
N GLU A 155 13.81 -14.33 21.94
CA GLU A 155 13.19 -13.51 22.99
C GLU A 155 11.65 -13.44 22.85
N VAL A 156 11.11 -13.72 21.64
CA VAL A 156 9.66 -13.71 21.39
C VAL A 156 9.04 -14.99 21.90
N GLY A 157 8.19 -14.89 22.91
CA GLY A 157 7.43 -16.01 23.49
C GLY A 157 6.01 -16.13 22.94
N LYS A 158 5.41 -15.01 22.53
CA LYS A 158 4.03 -15.00 22.04
C LYS A 158 3.86 -14.12 20.81
N ILE A 159 3.16 -14.64 19.81
CA ILE A 159 2.74 -13.94 18.60
C ILE A 159 1.23 -13.72 18.67
N ILE A 160 0.78 -12.50 18.44
CA ILE A 160 -0.63 -12.09 18.43
C ILE A 160 -0.92 -11.48 17.07
N TYR A 161 -2.02 -11.89 16.46
CA TYR A 161 -2.55 -11.30 15.24
C TYR A 161 -4.03 -11.02 15.41
N SER A 162 -4.48 -9.88 14.93
CA SER A 162 -5.91 -9.59 14.74
C SER A 162 -6.14 -8.91 13.41
N SER A 163 -7.33 -9.11 12.85
CA SER A 163 -7.80 -8.45 11.65
C SER A 163 -9.13 -7.79 11.91
N ALA A 164 -9.24 -6.52 11.54
CA ALA A 164 -10.46 -5.74 11.76
C ALA A 164 -11.48 -5.89 10.63
N HIS A 165 -11.10 -6.44 9.47
CA HIS A 165 -12.00 -6.64 8.32
C HIS A 165 -12.75 -5.35 7.90
N VAL A 166 -12.00 -4.22 7.81
CA VAL A 166 -12.51 -2.87 7.47
C VAL A 166 -13.49 -2.30 8.51
N ASP A 167 -13.59 -2.91 9.69
CA ASP A 167 -14.36 -2.36 10.81
C ASP A 167 -13.46 -1.47 11.68
N PHE A 168 -13.69 -0.16 11.63
CA PHE A 168 -12.94 0.83 12.40
C PHE A 168 -13.05 0.62 13.92
N ASN A 169 -14.25 0.30 14.42
CA ASN A 169 -14.46 0.10 15.85
C ASN A 169 -13.73 -1.13 16.34
N LYS A 170 -13.76 -2.21 15.55
CA LYS A 170 -12.99 -3.40 15.84
C LYS A 170 -11.49 -3.13 15.80
N ALA A 171 -10.99 -2.41 14.79
CA ALA A 171 -9.58 -2.02 14.74
C ALA A 171 -9.16 -1.29 16.02
N PHE A 172 -9.95 -0.30 16.42
CA PHE A 172 -9.68 0.48 17.63
C PHE A 172 -9.73 -0.36 18.91
N ALA A 173 -10.68 -1.31 19.00
CA ALA A 173 -10.79 -2.26 20.11
C ALA A 173 -9.59 -3.23 20.16
N ASP A 174 -9.14 -3.74 19.01
CA ASP A 174 -7.98 -4.62 18.90
C ASP A 174 -6.69 -3.94 19.41
N TRP A 175 -6.52 -2.64 19.10
CA TRP A 175 -5.41 -1.85 19.62
C TRP A 175 -5.48 -1.70 21.14
N LYS A 176 -6.63 -1.35 21.69
CA LYS A 176 -6.83 -1.24 23.15
C LYS A 176 -6.57 -2.58 23.85
N ALA A 177 -7.03 -3.68 23.24
CA ALA A 177 -6.78 -5.03 23.78
C ALA A 177 -5.30 -5.39 23.78
N ALA A 178 -4.55 -5.03 22.72
CA ALA A 178 -3.11 -5.26 22.67
C ALA A 178 -2.36 -4.44 23.75
N ILE A 179 -2.73 -3.17 23.95
CA ILE A 179 -2.16 -2.31 24.99
C ILE A 179 -2.45 -2.91 26.38
N ALA A 180 -3.71 -3.30 26.65
CA ALA A 180 -4.12 -3.91 27.91
C ALA A 180 -3.44 -5.26 28.20
N GLN A 181 -3.07 -6.01 27.15
CA GLN A 181 -2.29 -7.24 27.26
C GLN A 181 -0.80 -7.01 27.48
N HIS A 182 -0.36 -5.74 27.53
CA HIS A 182 1.03 -5.36 27.66
C HIS A 182 1.90 -6.04 26.60
N VAL A 183 1.55 -5.87 25.32
CA VAL A 183 2.42 -6.31 24.23
C VAL A 183 3.68 -5.45 24.19
N ASP A 184 4.81 -6.07 23.82
CA ASP A 184 6.10 -5.40 23.83
C ASP A 184 6.37 -4.60 22.55
N LEU A 185 5.71 -4.93 21.44
CA LEU A 185 5.72 -4.15 20.21
C LEU A 185 4.46 -4.39 19.38
N ILE A 186 4.14 -3.41 18.53
CA ILE A 186 3.07 -3.51 17.55
C ILE A 186 3.61 -3.19 16.16
N VAL A 187 3.27 -4.05 15.19
CA VAL A 187 3.40 -3.74 13.76
C VAL A 187 2.00 -3.64 13.17
N THR A 188 1.78 -2.71 12.25
CA THR A 188 0.46 -2.50 11.64
C THR A 188 0.56 -2.04 10.19
N TYR A 189 -0.47 -2.34 9.42
CA TYR A 189 -0.78 -1.67 8.15
C TYR A 189 -1.98 -0.75 8.42
N PRO A 190 -1.77 0.57 8.47
CA PRO A 190 -2.75 1.50 9.04
C PRO A 190 -3.76 1.99 7.99
N ASP A 191 -4.64 1.12 7.50
CA ASP A 191 -5.59 1.42 6.42
C ASP A 191 -6.57 2.56 6.72
N PHE A 192 -6.90 2.79 8.00
CA PHE A 192 -7.74 3.92 8.41
C PHE A 192 -7.00 5.25 8.57
N GLY A 193 -5.71 5.28 8.20
CA GLY A 193 -4.92 6.51 8.18
C GLY A 193 -4.84 7.22 9.52
N ASP A 194 -4.92 8.54 9.48
CA ASP A 194 -4.77 9.42 10.64
C ASP A 194 -5.85 9.21 11.73
N ALA A 195 -6.98 8.59 11.40
CA ALA A 195 -7.99 8.23 12.39
C ALA A 195 -7.46 7.27 13.48
N MET A 196 -6.36 6.55 13.19
CA MET A 196 -5.72 5.64 14.15
C MET A 196 -4.70 6.32 15.06
N ILE A 197 -4.33 7.59 14.84
CA ILE A 197 -3.34 8.31 15.65
C ILE A 197 -3.64 8.24 17.15
N PRO A 198 -4.88 8.46 17.62
CA PRO A 198 -5.15 8.46 19.07
C PRO A 198 -4.72 7.17 19.77
N VAL A 199 -5.02 6.00 19.15
CA VAL A 199 -4.68 4.72 19.77
C VAL A 199 -3.22 4.31 19.52
N MET A 200 -2.63 4.70 18.38
CA MET A 200 -1.20 4.53 18.11
C MET A 200 -0.35 5.32 19.09
N LYS A 201 -0.76 6.57 19.35
CA LYS A 201 -0.10 7.42 20.35
C LYS A 201 -0.26 6.87 21.77
N GLN A 202 -1.44 6.36 22.12
CA GLN A 202 -1.66 5.71 23.42
C GLN A 202 -0.69 4.52 23.60
N ALA A 203 -0.47 3.69 22.58
CA ALA A 203 0.52 2.61 22.65
C ALA A 203 1.95 3.16 22.82
N THR A 204 2.31 4.20 22.06
CA THR A 204 3.64 4.83 22.12
C THR A 204 3.89 5.46 23.49
N ASP A 205 2.91 6.15 24.06
CA ASP A 205 2.99 6.76 25.41
C ASP A 205 3.09 5.68 26.51
N ALA A 206 2.53 4.49 26.28
CA ALA A 206 2.71 3.32 27.14
C ALA A 206 4.10 2.63 26.98
N GLY A 207 4.99 3.19 26.16
CA GLY A 207 6.33 2.65 25.91
C GLY A 207 6.37 1.50 24.88
N ILE A 208 5.28 1.21 24.22
CA ILE A 208 5.19 0.15 23.20
C ILE A 208 5.67 0.73 21.85
N PRO A 209 6.78 0.26 21.26
CA PRO A 209 7.20 0.69 19.94
C PRO A 209 6.20 0.23 18.87
N VAL A 210 5.68 1.19 18.12
CA VAL A 210 4.73 0.98 17.03
C VAL A 210 5.44 1.24 15.70
N ALA A 211 5.47 0.27 14.81
CA ALA A 211 6.01 0.42 13.46
C ALA A 211 4.95 0.11 12.41
N THR A 212 4.87 0.96 11.38
CA THR A 212 4.01 0.70 10.21
C THR A 212 4.86 0.24 9.03
N TYR A 213 4.29 -0.56 8.14
CA TYR A 213 4.97 -0.96 6.91
C TYR A 213 4.24 -0.50 5.63
N ALA A 214 3.57 0.64 5.74
CA ALA A 214 2.96 1.33 4.61
C ALA A 214 3.22 2.83 4.73
N TRP A 215 3.77 3.41 3.70
CA TRP A 215 4.13 4.83 3.64
C TRP A 215 2.92 5.71 3.34
N GLY A 216 2.89 6.90 3.97
CA GLY A 216 1.90 7.93 3.64
C GLY A 216 0.50 7.73 4.23
N TYR A 217 0.29 6.68 5.01
CA TYR A 217 -1.02 6.39 5.60
C TYR A 217 -1.31 7.17 6.88
N VAL A 218 -0.29 7.36 7.73
CA VAL A 218 -0.43 8.04 9.02
C VAL A 218 0.65 9.09 9.15
N THR A 219 0.26 10.27 9.57
CA THR A 219 1.16 11.41 9.78
C THR A 219 1.92 11.30 11.11
N GLY A 220 3.07 12.00 11.20
CA GLY A 220 3.86 12.12 12.42
C GLY A 220 4.64 10.88 12.85
N PRO A 221 5.35 10.16 11.93
CA PRO A 221 6.32 9.15 12.34
C PRO A 221 7.42 9.79 13.22
N GLY A 222 7.84 9.06 14.25
CA GLY A 222 8.75 9.56 15.28
C GLY A 222 8.07 10.34 16.41
N THR A 223 6.80 10.73 16.25
CA THR A 223 6.02 11.46 17.26
C THR A 223 4.77 10.67 17.68
N ASN A 224 3.93 10.30 16.72
CA ASN A 224 2.70 9.55 16.98
C ASN A 224 2.96 8.03 17.07
N TYR A 225 4.01 7.57 16.41
CA TYR A 225 4.48 6.20 16.42
C TYR A 225 5.98 6.17 16.04
N LEU A 226 6.63 5.03 16.23
CA LEU A 226 8.09 4.90 16.11
C LEU A 226 8.62 5.22 14.71
N THR A 227 8.12 4.50 13.71
CA THR A 227 8.67 4.57 12.35
C THR A 227 7.70 4.03 11.31
N VAL A 228 7.83 4.52 10.08
CA VAL A 228 7.18 3.95 8.89
C VAL A 228 8.22 3.32 7.96
N VAL A 229 7.90 2.14 7.44
CA VAL A 229 8.72 1.40 6.47
C VAL A 229 7.93 1.26 5.17
N GLY A 230 8.51 1.65 4.05
CA GLY A 230 7.84 1.49 2.76
C GLY A 230 8.41 2.36 1.65
N GLU A 231 7.77 2.35 0.54
CA GLU A 231 8.00 3.23 -0.60
C GLU A 231 7.12 4.48 -0.54
N ASP A 232 7.64 5.61 -1.00
CA ASP A 232 6.90 6.87 -1.06
C ASP A 232 5.81 6.80 -2.14
N THR A 233 4.56 6.86 -1.73
CA THR A 233 3.39 6.77 -2.64
C THR A 233 3.35 7.92 -3.64
N CYS A 234 3.85 9.10 -3.28
CA CYS A 234 3.93 10.22 -4.21
C CYS A 234 4.98 9.96 -5.30
N VAL A 235 6.11 9.33 -4.95
CA VAL A 235 7.09 8.88 -5.95
C VAL A 235 6.47 7.82 -6.85
N THR A 236 5.66 6.90 -6.32
CA THR A 236 4.92 5.93 -7.11
C THR A 236 4.02 6.63 -8.15
N GLY A 237 3.19 7.57 -7.71
CA GLY A 237 2.30 8.31 -8.61
C GLY A 237 3.04 9.10 -9.70
N LYS A 238 4.11 9.80 -9.35
CA LYS A 238 4.96 10.49 -10.34
C LYS A 238 5.60 9.54 -11.34
N THR A 239 5.97 8.33 -10.88
CA THR A 239 6.53 7.30 -11.75
C THR A 239 5.47 6.74 -12.69
N TYR A 240 4.24 6.56 -12.22
CA TYR A 240 3.09 6.19 -13.07
C TYR A 240 2.85 7.24 -14.14
N ALA A 241 2.78 8.52 -13.77
CA ALA A 241 2.66 9.61 -14.72
C ALA A 241 3.78 9.60 -15.76
N TYR A 242 5.02 9.38 -15.35
CA TYR A 242 6.14 9.27 -16.29
C TYR A 242 5.91 8.18 -17.34
N VAL A 243 5.44 7.00 -16.93
CA VAL A 243 5.13 5.92 -17.86
C VAL A 243 3.98 6.30 -18.78
N MET A 244 2.87 6.81 -18.24
CA MET A 244 1.71 7.22 -19.04
C MET A 244 2.09 8.31 -20.06
N ASN A 245 2.85 9.31 -19.66
CA ASN A 245 3.33 10.39 -20.55
C ASN A 245 4.16 9.87 -21.73
N ASN A 246 4.94 8.81 -21.52
CA ASN A 246 5.82 8.26 -22.56
C ASN A 246 5.15 7.19 -23.42
N GLN A 247 4.22 6.40 -22.85
CA GLN A 247 3.63 5.26 -23.54
C GLN A 247 2.23 5.56 -24.11
N VAL A 248 1.38 6.25 -23.32
CA VAL A 248 0.04 6.68 -23.76
C VAL A 248 0.13 7.95 -24.59
N LYS A 249 0.93 8.90 -24.16
CA LYS A 249 1.19 10.22 -24.79
C LYS A 249 -0.03 11.13 -24.87
N SER A 250 -1.19 10.62 -25.24
CA SER A 250 -2.46 11.34 -25.31
C SER A 250 -3.66 10.40 -25.28
N GLY A 251 -4.79 10.87 -24.72
CA GLY A 251 -6.06 10.15 -24.67
C GLY A 251 -6.48 9.79 -23.26
N ASN A 252 -7.45 8.90 -23.15
CA ASN A 252 -8.13 8.57 -21.89
C ASN A 252 -7.39 7.49 -21.11
N ILE A 253 -7.25 7.72 -19.80
CA ILE A 253 -6.78 6.72 -18.83
C ILE A 253 -7.73 6.69 -17.64
N ALA A 254 -7.66 5.62 -16.84
CA ALA A 254 -8.41 5.55 -15.59
C ALA A 254 -7.51 5.12 -14.42
N PHE A 255 -7.89 5.57 -13.24
CA PHE A 255 -7.31 5.16 -11.97
C PHE A 255 -8.24 4.18 -11.27
N LEU A 256 -7.69 3.08 -10.79
CA LEU A 256 -8.39 2.14 -9.93
C LEU A 256 -7.74 2.19 -8.55
N GLY A 257 -8.55 2.14 -7.51
CA GLY A 257 -8.06 2.19 -6.13
C GLY A 257 -8.57 1.03 -5.29
N GLY A 258 -8.18 1.00 -4.03
CA GLY A 258 -8.68 0.10 -3.01
C GLY A 258 -10.11 0.44 -2.60
N PHE A 259 -10.38 0.52 -1.29
CA PHE A 259 -11.67 1.01 -0.79
C PHE A 259 -11.71 2.56 -0.74
N PRO A 260 -12.90 3.17 -0.73
CA PRO A 260 -13.04 4.61 -0.67
C PRO A 260 -12.30 5.23 0.52
N GLY A 261 -11.54 6.31 0.27
CA GLY A 261 -10.75 7.00 1.30
C GLY A 261 -9.46 6.29 1.72
N ASN A 262 -9.06 5.22 1.00
CA ASN A 262 -7.81 4.53 1.33
C ASN A 262 -6.58 5.42 1.07
N PRO A 263 -5.72 5.67 2.08
CA PRO A 263 -4.59 6.57 1.95
C PRO A 263 -3.55 6.15 0.90
N LEU A 264 -3.40 4.86 0.61
CA LEU A 264 -2.50 4.39 -0.46
C LEU A 264 -2.99 4.91 -1.82
N SER A 265 -4.24 4.60 -2.16
CA SER A 265 -4.82 4.98 -3.45
C SER A 265 -4.83 6.50 -3.62
N GLU A 266 -5.28 7.24 -2.61
CA GLU A 266 -5.28 8.71 -2.64
C GLU A 266 -3.86 9.28 -2.76
N GLY A 267 -2.89 8.70 -2.07
CA GLY A 267 -1.52 9.16 -2.05
C GLY A 267 -0.85 9.14 -3.42
N TRP A 268 -0.93 8.04 -4.17
CA TRP A 268 -0.32 7.99 -5.50
C TRP A 268 -1.17 8.73 -6.54
N GLN A 269 -2.52 8.65 -6.48
CA GLN A 269 -3.42 9.34 -7.42
C GLN A 269 -3.26 10.86 -7.35
N LYS A 270 -3.13 11.41 -6.12
CA LYS A 270 -2.88 12.83 -5.89
C LYS A 270 -1.59 13.33 -6.54
N CYS A 271 -0.59 12.48 -6.64
CA CYS A 271 0.71 12.84 -7.21
C CYS A 271 0.83 12.47 -8.69
N GLU A 272 0.07 11.49 -9.19
CA GLU A 272 0.04 11.13 -10.60
C GLU A 272 -0.72 12.16 -11.43
N ALA A 273 -1.95 12.48 -11.04
CA ALA A 273 -2.83 13.32 -11.84
C ALA A 273 -2.20 14.67 -12.27
N PRO A 274 -1.56 15.48 -11.38
CA PRO A 274 -0.95 16.74 -11.78
C PRO A 274 0.36 16.58 -12.56
N ALA A 275 0.94 15.38 -12.61
CA ALA A 275 2.18 15.08 -13.30
C ALA A 275 1.96 14.53 -14.73
N LEU A 276 0.70 14.30 -15.11
CA LEU A 276 0.33 13.86 -16.46
C LEU A 276 0.46 15.01 -17.47
N ASN A 277 0.81 14.67 -18.70
CA ASN A 277 0.75 15.61 -19.81
C ASN A 277 -0.68 16.13 -20.04
N PRO A 278 -0.87 17.38 -20.48
CA PRO A 278 -2.20 17.97 -20.67
C PRO A 278 -3.12 17.19 -21.62
N ASN A 279 -2.54 16.41 -22.53
CA ASN A 279 -3.26 15.60 -23.51
C ASN A 279 -3.71 14.24 -22.97
N ILE A 280 -3.41 13.91 -21.71
CA ILE A 280 -3.85 12.68 -21.05
C ILE A 280 -4.96 13.03 -20.08
N HIS A 281 -6.12 12.40 -20.24
CA HIS A 281 -7.31 12.68 -19.47
C HIS A 281 -7.65 11.54 -18.54
N VAL A 282 -7.67 11.79 -17.24
CA VAL A 282 -8.15 10.83 -16.24
C VAL A 282 -9.69 10.87 -16.26
N VAL A 283 -10.32 9.92 -16.94
CA VAL A 283 -11.78 9.90 -17.16
C VAL A 283 -12.56 9.19 -16.06
N ALA A 284 -11.87 8.42 -15.22
CA ALA A 284 -12.47 7.72 -14.07
C ALA A 284 -11.44 7.54 -12.96
N LYS A 285 -11.93 7.58 -11.71
CA LYS A 285 -11.21 7.22 -10.49
C LYS A 285 -12.17 6.38 -9.65
N GLU A 286 -11.97 5.09 -9.61
CA GLU A 286 -12.95 4.17 -9.04
C GLU A 286 -12.34 3.24 -8.01
N PRO A 287 -13.00 3.05 -6.85
CA PRO A 287 -12.60 2.07 -5.87
C PRO A 287 -13.01 0.66 -6.30
N THR A 288 -12.15 -0.30 -6.05
CA THR A 288 -12.35 -1.71 -6.41
C THR A 288 -12.28 -2.65 -5.21
N ASN A 289 -11.99 -2.13 -4.01
CA ASN A 289 -11.81 -2.89 -2.77
C ASN A 289 -10.73 -3.99 -2.89
N TRP A 290 -9.83 -3.87 -3.88
CA TRP A 290 -8.87 -4.92 -4.24
C TRP A 290 -9.53 -6.29 -4.47
N ASP A 291 -10.77 -6.29 -4.97
CA ASP A 291 -11.55 -7.48 -5.30
C ASP A 291 -11.60 -7.67 -6.82
N PRO A 292 -11.12 -8.80 -7.37
CA PRO A 292 -11.12 -9.04 -8.83
C PRO A 292 -12.50 -8.97 -9.48
N SER A 293 -13.57 -9.40 -8.77
CA SER A 293 -14.93 -9.34 -9.30
C SER A 293 -15.42 -7.90 -9.39
N LYS A 294 -15.07 -7.08 -8.38
CA LYS A 294 -15.34 -5.64 -8.41
C LYS A 294 -14.53 -4.93 -9.49
N VAL A 295 -13.27 -5.30 -9.67
CA VAL A 295 -12.43 -4.79 -10.78
C VAL A 295 -13.11 -5.10 -12.12
N GLN A 296 -13.61 -6.32 -12.32
CA GLN A 296 -14.32 -6.68 -13.56
C GLN A 296 -15.53 -5.77 -13.81
N GLN A 297 -16.36 -5.54 -12.81
CA GLN A 297 -17.55 -4.68 -12.92
C GLN A 297 -17.17 -3.24 -13.25
N VAL A 298 -16.20 -2.68 -12.53
CA VAL A 298 -15.73 -1.31 -12.70
C VAL A 298 -15.10 -1.11 -14.08
N VAL A 299 -14.20 -2.00 -14.46
CA VAL A 299 -13.53 -1.93 -15.78
C VAL A 299 -14.55 -2.09 -16.91
N ALA A 300 -15.52 -2.99 -16.79
CA ALA A 300 -16.58 -3.14 -17.80
C ALA A 300 -17.42 -1.87 -17.95
N GLY A 301 -17.79 -1.22 -16.84
CA GLY A 301 -18.52 0.05 -16.86
C GLY A 301 -17.73 1.18 -17.51
N ILE A 302 -16.43 1.27 -17.19
CA ILE A 302 -15.54 2.28 -17.80
C ILE A 302 -15.36 2.01 -19.29
N LEU A 303 -15.15 0.76 -19.72
CA LEU A 303 -15.00 0.38 -21.13
C LEU A 303 -16.27 0.65 -21.95
N ALA A 304 -17.45 0.53 -21.35
CA ALA A 304 -18.73 0.87 -22.01
C ALA A 304 -18.86 2.37 -22.24
N LYS A 305 -18.42 3.19 -21.27
CA LYS A 305 -18.49 4.66 -21.34
C LYS A 305 -17.36 5.28 -22.14
N TYR A 306 -16.17 4.72 -22.03
CA TYR A 306 -14.95 5.18 -22.66
C TYR A 306 -14.28 4.06 -23.46
N PRO A 307 -14.80 3.71 -24.64
CA PRO A 307 -14.32 2.55 -25.41
C PRO A 307 -12.90 2.69 -25.95
N ASP A 308 -12.34 3.89 -25.92
CA ASP A 308 -11.00 4.27 -26.41
C ASP A 308 -9.96 4.38 -25.27
N ILE A 309 -10.25 3.87 -24.08
CA ILE A 309 -9.33 3.95 -22.94
C ILE A 309 -7.98 3.30 -23.28
N LYS A 310 -6.89 3.99 -22.99
CA LYS A 310 -5.54 3.59 -23.40
C LYS A 310 -4.66 3.13 -22.25
N GLY A 311 -4.98 3.51 -21.02
CA GLY A 311 -4.15 3.19 -19.87
C GLY A 311 -4.91 3.06 -18.56
N TRP A 312 -4.33 2.30 -17.64
CA TRP A 312 -4.85 2.09 -16.28
C TRP A 312 -3.72 2.18 -15.27
N SER A 313 -3.91 2.99 -14.24
CA SER A 313 -3.04 3.02 -13.08
C SER A 313 -3.74 2.36 -11.90
N TYR A 314 -3.07 1.40 -11.28
CA TYR A 314 -3.65 0.62 -10.20
C TYR A 314 -2.59 0.03 -9.26
N GLU A 315 -2.91 -0.15 -7.99
CA GLU A 315 -2.00 -0.77 -7.02
C GLU A 315 -2.22 -2.27 -6.79
N TYR A 316 -3.08 -2.95 -7.59
CA TYR A 316 -3.35 -4.38 -7.45
C TYR A 316 -3.35 -5.09 -8.80
N GLY A 317 -2.23 -5.70 -9.15
CA GLY A 317 -2.04 -6.31 -10.46
C GLY A 317 -2.87 -7.56 -10.69
N LEU A 318 -2.96 -8.46 -9.70
CA LEU A 318 -3.77 -9.68 -9.82
C LEU A 318 -5.25 -9.34 -10.08
N GLY A 319 -5.77 -8.29 -9.44
CA GLY A 319 -7.12 -7.79 -9.71
C GLY A 319 -7.29 -7.36 -11.17
N MET A 320 -6.29 -6.65 -11.73
CA MET A 320 -6.30 -6.27 -13.15
C MET A 320 -6.12 -7.48 -14.07
N GLY A 321 -5.27 -8.41 -13.70
CA GLY A 321 -5.03 -9.64 -14.45
C GLY A 321 -6.23 -10.57 -14.51
N GLN A 322 -6.99 -10.69 -13.44
CA GLN A 322 -8.21 -11.50 -13.38
C GLN A 322 -9.44 -10.70 -13.82
N GLY A 323 -9.81 -9.66 -13.07
CA GLY A 323 -11.02 -8.88 -13.30
C GLY A 323 -10.94 -7.99 -14.54
N GLY A 324 -9.88 -7.21 -14.68
CA GLY A 324 -9.70 -6.31 -15.82
C GLY A 324 -9.64 -7.08 -17.14
N TYR A 325 -8.84 -8.14 -17.22
CA TYR A 325 -8.78 -8.97 -18.42
C TYR A 325 -10.12 -9.64 -18.75
N ALA A 326 -10.84 -10.14 -17.73
CA ALA A 326 -12.19 -10.69 -17.92
C ALA A 326 -13.17 -9.66 -18.47
N ALA A 327 -13.11 -8.41 -18.05
CA ALA A 327 -13.93 -7.31 -18.56
C ALA A 327 -13.63 -7.02 -20.04
N TYR A 328 -12.36 -6.96 -20.43
CA TYR A 328 -11.96 -6.79 -21.85
C TYR A 328 -12.46 -7.95 -22.70
N LYS A 329 -12.31 -9.19 -22.23
CA LYS A 329 -12.79 -10.39 -22.92
C LYS A 329 -14.32 -10.36 -23.09
N ALA A 330 -15.08 -10.03 -22.06
CA ALA A 330 -16.53 -9.92 -22.10
C ALA A 330 -17.00 -8.83 -23.07
N ALA A 331 -16.25 -7.72 -23.16
CA ALA A 331 -16.54 -6.65 -24.11
C ALA A 331 -16.12 -6.96 -25.55
N GLY A 332 -15.55 -8.13 -25.85
CA GLY A 332 -15.01 -8.48 -27.17
C GLY A 332 -13.82 -7.62 -27.60
N LYS A 333 -13.14 -6.97 -26.64
CA LYS A 333 -12.03 -6.05 -26.92
C LYS A 333 -10.68 -6.74 -26.67
N PRO A 334 -9.68 -6.47 -27.51
CA PRO A 334 -8.32 -6.92 -27.24
C PRO A 334 -7.78 -6.16 -26.00
N PHE A 335 -7.03 -6.85 -25.16
CA PHE A 335 -6.38 -6.25 -23.98
C PHE A 335 -5.14 -5.44 -24.39
N ASN A 336 -5.36 -4.44 -25.25
CA ASN A 336 -4.33 -3.53 -25.79
C ASN A 336 -4.33 -2.25 -24.95
N THR A 337 -3.51 -2.20 -23.94
CA THR A 337 -3.51 -1.08 -22.99
C THR A 337 -2.15 -0.91 -22.32
N VAL A 338 -1.92 0.24 -21.74
CA VAL A 338 -0.78 0.51 -20.87
C VAL A 338 -1.23 0.33 -19.42
N LEU A 339 -0.51 -0.49 -18.66
CA LEU A 339 -0.75 -0.71 -17.24
C LEU A 339 0.41 -0.17 -16.42
N THR A 340 0.13 0.65 -15.42
CA THR A 340 1.05 0.96 -14.34
C THR A 340 0.51 0.35 -13.05
N LEU A 341 1.29 -0.55 -12.45
CA LEU A 341 0.85 -1.40 -11.35
C LEU A 341 1.83 -1.37 -10.18
N ARG A 342 1.31 -1.41 -8.95
CA ARG A 342 2.10 -1.66 -7.75
C ARG A 342 1.84 -3.10 -7.30
N THR A 343 2.51 -4.03 -7.96
CA THR A 343 2.30 -5.45 -7.74
C THR A 343 3.45 -6.26 -8.32
N ASP A 344 3.63 -7.45 -7.79
CA ASP A 344 4.58 -8.45 -8.28
C ASP A 344 3.99 -9.87 -8.17
N ASP A 345 2.65 -9.95 -8.26
CA ASP A 345 1.94 -11.23 -8.20
C ASP A 345 2.37 -12.16 -9.36
N VAL A 346 2.71 -13.41 -9.03
CA VAL A 346 3.13 -14.42 -9.98
C VAL A 346 2.05 -14.64 -11.06
N GLY A 347 0.78 -14.64 -10.66
CA GLY A 347 -0.34 -14.80 -11.59
C GLY A 347 -0.45 -13.73 -12.65
N MET A 348 -0.14 -12.46 -12.31
CA MET A 348 -0.12 -11.40 -13.31
C MET A 348 1.02 -11.58 -14.30
N GLY A 349 2.21 -11.98 -13.83
CA GLY A 349 3.34 -12.30 -14.69
C GLY A 349 3.04 -13.47 -15.64
N CYS A 350 2.42 -14.53 -15.12
CA CYS A 350 2.03 -15.70 -15.93
C CYS A 350 0.95 -15.37 -16.96
N LEU A 351 -0.02 -14.53 -16.61
CA LEU A 351 -1.00 -14.04 -17.59
C LEU A 351 -0.32 -13.26 -18.70
N PHE A 352 0.58 -12.35 -18.37
CA PHE A 352 1.31 -11.53 -19.33
C PHE A 352 2.13 -12.40 -20.30
N ASP A 353 2.81 -13.43 -19.78
CA ASP A 353 3.55 -14.38 -20.60
C ASP A 353 2.62 -15.22 -21.51
N LYS A 354 1.49 -15.69 -20.96
CA LYS A 354 0.49 -16.48 -21.71
C LYS A 354 -0.12 -15.69 -22.86
N LEU A 355 -0.45 -14.42 -22.65
CA LEU A 355 -1.12 -13.59 -23.66
C LEU A 355 -0.24 -13.29 -24.87
N LYS A 356 1.07 -13.17 -24.68
CA LYS A 356 2.05 -12.80 -25.73
C LYS A 356 1.60 -11.63 -26.60
N ASN A 357 0.85 -10.70 -26.01
CA ASN A 357 0.27 -9.57 -26.69
C ASN A 357 1.25 -8.39 -26.75
N PRO A 358 1.81 -8.04 -27.92
CA PRO A 358 2.80 -6.96 -28.02
C PRO A 358 2.21 -5.56 -27.75
N LYS A 359 0.88 -5.42 -27.80
CA LYS A 359 0.18 -4.16 -27.52
C LYS A 359 -0.25 -4.01 -26.07
N LEU A 360 -0.12 -5.06 -25.25
CA LEU A 360 -0.26 -4.97 -23.81
C LEU A 360 1.10 -4.56 -23.25
N GLN A 361 1.15 -3.35 -22.68
CA GLN A 361 2.35 -2.83 -22.05
C GLN A 361 2.14 -2.78 -20.54
N MET A 362 2.99 -3.47 -19.78
CA MET A 362 2.88 -3.49 -18.33
C MET A 362 4.16 -2.97 -17.69
N TYR A 363 3.97 -2.02 -16.81
CA TYR A 363 5.01 -1.42 -15.97
C TYR A 363 4.58 -1.61 -14.52
N TYR A 364 5.44 -2.20 -13.71
CA TYR A 364 5.08 -2.52 -12.33
C TYR A 364 6.23 -2.27 -11.35
N THR A 365 5.87 -2.04 -10.12
CA THR A 365 6.76 -2.07 -8.97
C THR A 365 6.23 -3.04 -7.92
N SER A 366 7.09 -3.56 -7.06
CA SER A 366 6.64 -4.47 -6.02
C SER A 366 5.91 -3.74 -4.89
N SER A 367 5.01 -4.44 -4.25
CA SER A 367 4.37 -4.03 -3.00
C SER A 367 5.14 -4.49 -1.75
N PHE A 368 6.20 -5.24 -1.91
CA PHE A 368 7.17 -5.69 -0.88
C PHE A 368 6.55 -6.12 0.46
N ASN A 369 5.88 -7.27 0.50
CA ASN A 369 5.41 -7.86 1.77
C ASN A 369 6.51 -7.95 2.84
N SER A 370 7.76 -8.10 2.41
CA SER A 370 8.93 -8.17 3.29
C SER A 370 9.22 -6.88 4.06
N HIS A 371 8.61 -5.73 3.71
CA HIS A 371 8.73 -4.50 4.51
C HIS A 371 8.26 -4.69 5.96
N ILE A 372 7.30 -5.59 6.20
CA ILE A 372 6.85 -5.93 7.57
C ILE A 372 7.97 -6.53 8.41
N ARG A 373 8.92 -7.29 7.80
CA ARG A 373 10.10 -7.81 8.50
C ARG A 373 11.01 -6.69 8.97
N VAL A 374 11.14 -5.65 8.16
CA VAL A 374 11.95 -4.47 8.49
C VAL A 374 11.28 -3.66 9.60
N ALA A 375 9.96 -3.46 9.52
CA ALA A 375 9.17 -2.78 10.55
C ALA A 375 9.28 -3.52 11.91
N PHE A 376 9.12 -4.84 11.90
CA PHE A 376 9.31 -5.68 13.08
C PHE A 376 10.72 -5.52 13.66
N THR A 377 11.73 -5.58 12.80
CA THR A 377 13.14 -5.45 13.22
C THR A 377 13.43 -4.09 13.81
N ALA A 378 12.90 -3.01 13.23
CA ALA A 378 13.02 -1.66 13.77
C ALA A 378 12.45 -1.58 15.20
N ALA A 379 11.25 -2.14 15.42
CA ALA A 379 10.64 -2.19 16.75
C ALA A 379 11.46 -3.03 17.75
N MET A 380 11.96 -4.20 17.34
CA MET A 380 12.87 -5.02 18.16
C MET A 380 14.18 -4.31 18.52
N MET A 381 14.77 -3.58 17.57
CA MET A 381 15.97 -2.80 17.82
C MET A 381 15.69 -1.63 18.78
N LYS A 382 14.51 -1.02 18.71
CA LYS A 382 14.07 0.01 19.66
C LYS A 382 13.99 -0.53 21.08
N LEU A 383 13.44 -1.73 21.30
CA LEU A 383 13.40 -2.40 22.59
C LEU A 383 14.81 -2.64 23.17
N LYS A 384 15.82 -2.76 22.31
CA LYS A 384 17.24 -2.91 22.70
C LYS A 384 17.97 -1.56 22.81
N GLY A 385 17.24 -0.45 22.83
CA GLY A 385 17.80 0.90 23.02
C GLY A 385 18.34 1.59 21.76
N ALA A 386 18.18 0.99 20.57
CA ALA A 386 18.65 1.61 19.33
C ALA A 386 17.84 2.87 18.97
N LYS A 387 18.51 3.84 18.34
CA LYS A 387 17.86 4.99 17.71
C LYS A 387 17.30 4.57 16.36
N ILE A 388 15.99 4.69 16.20
CA ILE A 388 15.29 4.33 14.96
C ILE A 388 14.91 5.63 14.23
N PRO A 389 15.23 5.76 12.93
CA PRO A 389 14.79 6.91 12.16
C PRO A 389 13.27 6.87 12.01
N PRO A 390 12.59 8.04 11.96
CA PRO A 390 11.13 8.09 11.81
C PRO A 390 10.66 7.48 10.49
N THR A 391 11.54 7.40 9.49
CA THR A 391 11.20 6.87 8.17
C THR A 391 12.29 5.94 7.65
N ILE A 392 11.88 4.80 7.10
CA ILE A 392 12.73 3.82 6.41
C ILE A 392 12.18 3.68 4.99
N VAL A 393 12.64 4.57 4.10
CA VAL A 393 12.12 4.68 2.73
C VAL A 393 12.92 3.80 1.79
N PHE A 394 12.22 2.89 1.14
CA PHE A 394 12.77 2.10 0.04
C PHE A 394 12.57 2.86 -1.28
N PRO A 395 13.60 3.01 -2.10
CA PRO A 395 13.46 3.54 -3.45
C PRO A 395 12.56 2.66 -4.29
N ILE A 396 11.82 3.27 -5.22
CA ILE A 396 10.99 2.57 -6.18
C ILE A 396 11.79 2.36 -7.46
N GLU A 397 11.74 1.16 -7.98
CA GLU A 397 12.19 0.84 -9.33
C GLU A 397 11.02 0.20 -10.09
N MET A 398 10.59 0.85 -11.17
CA MET A 398 9.54 0.30 -12.01
C MET A 398 10.15 -0.66 -13.03
N GLN A 399 9.66 -1.89 -13.04
CA GLN A 399 9.99 -2.89 -14.04
C GLN A 399 9.11 -2.69 -15.26
N ASN A 400 9.68 -2.96 -16.44
CA ASN A 400 8.93 -2.92 -17.70
C ASN A 400 8.37 -4.29 -18.10
N GLN A 401 8.08 -4.49 -19.37
CA GLN A 401 7.47 -5.69 -19.97
C GLN A 401 8.16 -7.04 -19.67
N ARG A 402 9.29 -7.07 -18.98
CA ARG A 402 9.91 -8.31 -18.49
C ARG A 402 9.20 -8.91 -17.29
N VAL A 403 8.01 -8.43 -16.99
CA VAL A 403 7.09 -8.99 -16.01
C VAL A 403 6.87 -10.50 -16.16
N ARG A 404 7.00 -11.02 -17.36
CA ARG A 404 6.94 -12.48 -17.59
C ARG A 404 7.94 -13.26 -16.72
N ASP A 405 9.05 -12.64 -16.36
CA ASP A 405 10.05 -13.25 -15.48
C ASP A 405 9.54 -13.40 -14.06
N SER A 406 8.43 -12.73 -13.68
CA SER A 406 7.72 -12.97 -12.42
C SER A 406 6.84 -14.22 -12.45
N CYS A 407 6.60 -14.81 -13.64
CA CYS A 407 5.95 -16.11 -13.76
C CYS A 407 6.89 -17.25 -13.34
N VAL A 408 6.91 -17.53 -12.05
CA VAL A 408 7.79 -18.55 -11.49
C VAL A 408 7.09 -19.90 -11.45
N LYS A 409 7.64 -20.89 -12.17
CA LYS A 409 7.08 -22.25 -12.21
C LYS A 409 7.00 -22.84 -10.80
N GLY A 410 5.84 -23.35 -10.46
CA GLY A 410 5.59 -23.99 -9.16
C GLY A 410 5.24 -23.03 -8.02
N TYR A 411 5.19 -21.71 -8.28
CA TYR A 411 4.66 -20.76 -7.32
C TYR A 411 3.14 -20.64 -7.43
N PRO A 412 2.42 -20.50 -6.30
CA PRO A 412 1.02 -20.12 -6.33
C PRO A 412 0.82 -18.79 -7.07
N GLN A 413 -0.27 -18.69 -7.84
CA GLN A 413 -0.54 -17.51 -8.66
C GLN A 413 -0.70 -16.24 -7.81
N GLU A 414 -1.16 -16.40 -6.60
CA GLU A 414 -1.40 -15.35 -5.62
C GLU A 414 -0.12 -14.87 -4.92
N ALA A 415 0.96 -15.66 -5.02
CA ALA A 415 2.20 -15.32 -4.33
C ALA A 415 2.85 -14.08 -4.92
N SER A 416 3.37 -13.24 -4.03
CA SER A 416 4.25 -12.13 -4.43
C SER A 416 5.62 -12.65 -4.82
N GLY A 417 6.11 -12.21 -5.98
CA GLY A 417 7.46 -12.52 -6.45
C GLY A 417 8.57 -11.98 -5.57
N THR A 418 8.30 -11.08 -4.64
CA THR A 418 9.28 -10.52 -3.69
C THR A 418 9.11 -11.05 -2.26
N SER A 419 8.21 -12.00 -2.04
CA SER A 419 8.05 -12.65 -0.73
C SER A 419 9.29 -13.46 -0.34
N LEU A 420 9.64 -13.42 0.94
CA LEU A 420 10.71 -14.21 1.53
C LEU A 420 10.20 -15.49 2.20
N ILE A 421 8.95 -15.86 1.97
CA ILE A 421 8.34 -17.10 2.46
C ILE A 421 8.92 -18.29 1.70
N PRO A 422 9.32 -19.39 2.38
CA PRO A 422 9.75 -20.61 1.71
C PRO A 422 8.69 -21.18 0.78
N LEU A 423 9.09 -21.65 -0.42
CA LEU A 423 8.16 -22.24 -1.39
C LEU A 423 7.33 -23.38 -0.79
N SER A 424 7.97 -24.26 0.01
CA SER A 424 7.27 -25.35 0.70
C SER A 424 6.17 -24.87 1.65
N LEU A 425 6.32 -23.66 2.21
CA LEU A 425 5.30 -23.07 3.07
C LEU A 425 4.21 -22.38 2.24
N LEU A 426 4.57 -21.73 1.14
CA LEU A 426 3.61 -21.16 0.18
C LEU A 426 2.62 -22.21 -0.33
N HIS A 427 3.12 -23.42 -0.69
CA HIS A 427 2.26 -24.53 -1.12
C HIS A 427 1.33 -25.05 -0.01
N LYS A 428 1.71 -24.90 1.27
CA LYS A 428 0.85 -25.26 2.41
C LYS A 428 -0.18 -24.16 2.74
N MET A 429 0.11 -22.92 2.36
CA MET A 429 -0.81 -21.77 2.50
C MET A 429 -1.84 -21.75 1.37
N TYR A 430 -1.40 -22.08 0.17
CA TYR A 430 -2.18 -22.08 -1.07
C TYR A 430 -2.02 -23.43 -1.77
N PRO A 431 -2.77 -24.46 -1.35
CA PRO A 431 -2.67 -25.85 -1.84
C PRO A 431 -3.16 -26.04 -3.28
#